data_14934450f1ec3725e11e316e9d506240
#
_entry.id   14934450f1ec3725e11e316e9d506240
#
_cell.length_a   1.000
_cell.length_b   1.000
_cell.length_c   1.000
_cell.angle_alpha   90.00
_cell.angle_beta   90.00
_cell.angle_gamma   90.00
#
_symmetry.space_group_name_H-M   'P 1'
#
loop_
_entity.id
_entity.type
_entity.pdbx_description
1 polymer ?
#
loop_
_entity_poly.entity_id
_entity_poly.type
_entity_poly.pdbx_seq_one_letter_code
_entity_poly.pdbx_strand_id
1 'polypeptide(L)'
;LPKLRRSHLTLTVKVTGKTDEEIIALAKSNPDTLNVEELMFAATIAETEEDAAQFIASAAEIYAADWRTVNNLGAQELAGDKYADATATFEKAAAATENEQAEINFNNALISMINSDNAKAEELLGKSAGVAQLGEAQGVLNITKGNYAQAVSDFGASTSNNAALAQLLSGNTDKAASIIENIANKNAKSYYIAAICAARAGDAAGVTANLAKVKELDEEMAKSALTDLEFAKFLAAEVAPVQ
;
A
#
# COMPACT_ATOMS: atom_id res chain seq x y z
N LEU A 1 -50.73 -55.23 8.29
CA LEU A 1 -49.88 -54.41 7.46
C LEU A 1 -48.45 -54.47 7.98
N PRO A 2 -47.44 -54.88 7.18
CA PRO A 2 -46.07 -54.91 7.61
C PRO A 2 -45.59 -53.45 7.83
N LYS A 3 -45.01 -53.16 9.00
CA LYS A 3 -44.38 -51.89 9.28
C LYS A 3 -43.17 -51.76 8.35
N LEU A 4 -43.23 -50.86 7.41
CA LEU A 4 -42.07 -50.45 6.58
C LEU A 4 -40.93 -49.96 7.50
N ARG A 5 -39.89 -50.77 7.63
CA ARG A 5 -38.65 -50.37 8.27
C ARG A 5 -37.98 -49.32 7.36
N ARG A 6 -37.96 -48.06 7.76
CA ARG A 6 -37.15 -47.01 7.11
C ARG A 6 -35.75 -47.10 7.64
N SER A 7 -34.81 -47.42 6.77
CA SER A 7 -33.38 -47.25 7.07
C SER A 7 -33.01 -45.77 6.79
N HIS A 8 -32.53 -45.08 7.78
CA HIS A 8 -31.89 -43.76 7.59
C HIS A 8 -30.41 -44.01 7.37
N LEU A 9 -29.90 -43.69 6.19
CA LEU A 9 -28.48 -43.61 5.91
C LEU A 9 -28.04 -42.16 6.12
N THR A 10 -27.20 -41.92 7.12
CA THR A 10 -26.56 -40.63 7.32
C THR A 10 -25.16 -40.71 6.74
N LEU A 11 -24.92 -40.01 5.63
CA LEU A 11 -23.58 -39.85 5.06
C LEU A 11 -22.95 -38.58 5.64
N THR A 12 -21.93 -38.76 6.47
CA THR A 12 -21.10 -37.63 6.94
C THR A 12 -19.87 -37.56 6.05
N VAL A 13 -19.84 -36.58 5.16
CA VAL A 13 -18.65 -36.26 4.35
C VAL A 13 -17.81 -35.25 5.12
N LYS A 14 -16.64 -35.68 5.58
CA LYS A 14 -15.64 -34.79 6.11
C LYS A 14 -14.78 -34.29 4.94
N VAL A 15 -14.99 -33.07 4.49
CA VAL A 15 -14.11 -32.44 3.52
C VAL A 15 -12.90 -31.94 4.31
N THR A 16 -11.74 -32.60 4.15
CA THR A 16 -10.45 -32.08 4.62
C THR A 16 -9.85 -31.28 3.49
N GLY A 17 -9.75 -29.97 3.66
CA GLY A 17 -8.97 -29.12 2.76
C GLY A 17 -7.47 -29.46 2.85
N LYS A 18 -6.67 -28.97 1.90
CA LYS A 18 -5.20 -29.04 1.96
C LYS A 18 -4.70 -28.18 3.13
N THR A 19 -3.58 -28.58 3.73
CA THR A 19 -2.90 -27.74 4.73
C THR A 19 -2.12 -26.61 4.04
N ASP A 20 -1.70 -25.60 4.79
CA ASP A 20 -0.92 -24.48 4.26
C ASP A 20 0.39 -24.98 3.62
N GLU A 21 1.05 -25.96 4.25
CA GLU A 21 2.28 -26.57 3.74
C GLU A 21 2.04 -27.32 2.42
N GLU A 22 0.91 -28.06 2.30
CA GLU A 22 0.52 -28.74 1.07
C GLU A 22 0.21 -27.74 -0.05
N ILE A 23 -0.46 -26.64 0.27
CA ILE A 23 -0.78 -25.56 -0.68
C ILE A 23 0.51 -24.92 -1.19
N ILE A 24 1.46 -24.54 -0.32
CA ILE A 24 2.74 -23.97 -0.70
C ILE A 24 3.54 -24.95 -1.56
N ALA A 25 3.62 -26.23 -1.16
CA ALA A 25 4.36 -27.24 -1.89
C ALA A 25 3.79 -27.47 -3.31
N LEU A 26 2.46 -27.49 -3.45
CA LEU A 26 1.79 -27.62 -4.74
C LEU A 26 1.92 -26.34 -5.58
N ALA A 27 1.82 -25.15 -4.98
CA ALA A 27 2.01 -23.90 -5.68
C ALA A 27 3.41 -23.78 -6.31
N LYS A 28 4.45 -24.36 -5.66
CA LYS A 28 5.80 -24.44 -6.18
C LYS A 28 5.99 -25.50 -7.27
N SER A 29 5.35 -26.66 -7.15
CA SER A 29 5.65 -27.83 -7.99
C SER A 29 4.60 -28.11 -9.07
N ASN A 30 3.33 -27.94 -8.77
CA ASN A 30 2.19 -28.28 -9.64
C ASN A 30 1.02 -27.30 -9.38
N PRO A 31 1.16 -26.01 -9.68
CA PRO A 31 0.16 -24.98 -9.35
C PRO A 31 -1.20 -25.21 -10.02
N ASP A 32 -1.26 -25.92 -11.15
CA ASP A 32 -2.45 -26.29 -11.89
C ASP A 32 -3.36 -27.31 -11.14
N THR A 33 -2.83 -27.95 -10.10
CA THR A 33 -3.62 -28.83 -9.22
C THR A 33 -4.36 -28.11 -8.09
N LEU A 34 -4.05 -26.84 -7.87
CA LEU A 34 -4.72 -25.95 -6.93
C LEU A 34 -5.89 -25.26 -7.62
N ASN A 35 -7.01 -25.06 -6.91
CA ASN A 35 -8.05 -24.17 -7.42
C ASN A 35 -7.63 -22.69 -7.27
N VAL A 36 -8.41 -21.79 -7.87
CA VAL A 36 -8.08 -20.36 -7.89
C VAL A 36 -7.93 -19.76 -6.47
N GLU A 37 -8.80 -20.15 -5.55
CA GLU A 37 -8.75 -19.65 -4.16
C GLU A 37 -7.52 -20.16 -3.42
N GLU A 38 -7.17 -21.43 -3.59
CA GLU A 38 -5.97 -22.03 -2.99
C GLU A 38 -4.70 -21.40 -3.54
N LEU A 39 -4.63 -21.12 -4.85
CA LEU A 39 -3.45 -20.54 -5.46
C LEU A 39 -3.30 -19.05 -5.11
N MET A 40 -4.38 -18.30 -5.05
CA MET A 40 -4.35 -16.93 -4.54
C MET A 40 -3.98 -16.88 -3.05
N PHE A 41 -4.50 -17.83 -2.25
CA PHE A 41 -4.15 -17.95 -0.83
C PHE A 41 -2.67 -18.29 -0.65
N ALA A 42 -2.09 -19.15 -1.48
CA ALA A 42 -0.65 -19.47 -1.46
C ALA A 42 0.21 -18.19 -1.50
N ALA A 43 -0.16 -17.21 -2.32
CA ALA A 43 0.57 -15.95 -2.41
C ALA A 43 0.52 -15.14 -1.10
N THR A 44 -0.53 -15.27 -0.30
CA THR A 44 -0.67 -14.56 0.97
C THR A 44 0.12 -15.19 2.11
N ILE A 45 0.42 -16.50 2.03
CA ILE A 45 1.13 -17.26 3.04
C ILE A 45 2.56 -17.64 2.60
N ALA A 46 3.01 -17.11 1.46
CA ALA A 46 4.35 -17.35 0.95
C ALA A 46 5.43 -16.85 1.93
N GLU A 47 6.50 -17.62 2.10
CA GLU A 47 7.59 -17.29 3.02
C GLU A 47 8.50 -16.19 2.48
N THR A 48 8.55 -16.03 1.16
CA THR A 48 9.38 -15.04 0.48
C THR A 48 8.56 -14.21 -0.52
N GLU A 49 9.01 -12.99 -0.80
CA GLU A 49 8.40 -12.15 -1.82
C GLU A 49 8.53 -12.77 -3.23
N GLU A 50 9.60 -13.54 -3.48
CA GLU A 50 9.82 -14.23 -4.74
C GLU A 50 8.78 -15.35 -4.94
N ASP A 51 8.53 -16.18 -3.92
CA ASP A 51 7.50 -17.20 -3.96
C ASP A 51 6.10 -16.56 -4.15
N ALA A 52 5.79 -15.51 -3.41
CA ALA A 52 4.52 -14.79 -3.56
C ALA A 52 4.34 -14.28 -4.99
N ALA A 53 5.38 -13.68 -5.56
CA ALA A 53 5.38 -13.18 -6.93
C ALA A 53 5.18 -14.30 -7.96
N GLN A 54 5.83 -15.43 -7.77
CA GLN A 54 5.65 -16.60 -8.63
C GLN A 54 4.23 -17.15 -8.56
N PHE A 55 3.64 -17.23 -7.36
CA PHE A 55 2.27 -17.75 -7.18
C PHE A 55 1.24 -16.82 -7.80
N ILE A 56 1.41 -15.50 -7.69
CA ILE A 56 0.57 -14.50 -8.36
C ILE A 56 0.64 -14.66 -9.89
N ALA A 57 1.86 -14.80 -10.44
CA ALA A 57 2.04 -14.99 -11.87
C ALA A 57 1.40 -16.32 -12.36
N SER A 58 1.61 -17.41 -11.63
CA SER A 58 1.00 -18.70 -11.95
C SER A 58 -0.54 -18.64 -11.88
N ALA A 59 -1.10 -17.94 -10.89
CA ALA A 59 -2.55 -17.76 -10.78
C ALA A 59 -3.11 -16.98 -11.99
N ALA A 60 -2.44 -15.91 -12.41
CA ALA A 60 -2.87 -15.11 -13.55
C ALA A 60 -2.73 -15.86 -14.90
N GLU A 61 -1.78 -16.78 -15.02
CA GLU A 61 -1.60 -17.63 -16.20
C GLU A 61 -2.68 -18.73 -16.26
N ILE A 62 -2.85 -19.49 -15.18
CA ILE A 62 -3.75 -20.65 -15.11
C ILE A 62 -5.21 -20.19 -15.12
N TYR A 63 -5.52 -19.14 -14.39
CA TYR A 63 -6.88 -18.61 -14.20
C TYR A 63 -7.06 -17.24 -14.84
N ALA A 64 -6.57 -17.06 -16.08
CA ALA A 64 -6.61 -15.79 -16.81
C ALA A 64 -8.03 -15.24 -17.08
N ALA A 65 -9.05 -16.07 -16.95
CA ALA A 65 -10.46 -15.68 -17.03
C ALA A 65 -11.04 -15.15 -15.71
N ASP A 66 -10.34 -15.30 -14.60
CA ASP A 66 -10.72 -14.73 -13.32
C ASP A 66 -10.04 -13.37 -13.15
N TRP A 67 -10.82 -12.29 -13.21
CA TRP A 67 -10.31 -10.94 -13.12
C TRP A 67 -9.44 -10.68 -11.89
N ARG A 68 -9.67 -11.39 -10.78
CA ARG A 68 -8.95 -11.22 -9.50
C ARG A 68 -7.49 -11.61 -9.64
N THR A 69 -7.20 -12.72 -10.31
CA THR A 69 -5.82 -13.19 -10.52
C THR A 69 -5.04 -12.23 -11.41
N VAL A 70 -5.68 -11.75 -12.48
CA VAL A 70 -5.09 -10.76 -13.40
C VAL A 70 -4.89 -9.41 -12.70
N ASN A 71 -5.88 -8.96 -11.89
CA ASN A 71 -5.74 -7.74 -11.10
C ASN A 71 -4.59 -7.83 -10.07
N ASN A 72 -4.41 -8.98 -9.42
CA ASN A 72 -3.30 -9.19 -8.49
C ASN A 72 -1.94 -9.13 -9.19
N LEU A 73 -1.84 -9.68 -10.41
CA LEU A 73 -0.63 -9.54 -11.24
C LEU A 73 -0.34 -8.07 -11.56
N GLY A 74 -1.36 -7.32 -12.00
CA GLY A 74 -1.22 -5.88 -12.26
C GLY A 74 -0.80 -5.09 -11.02
N ALA A 75 -1.33 -5.44 -9.84
CA ALA A 75 -0.93 -4.82 -8.58
C ALA A 75 0.54 -5.13 -8.22
N GLN A 76 1.01 -6.34 -8.50
CA GLN A 76 2.42 -6.70 -8.34
C GLN A 76 3.33 -5.94 -9.30
N GLU A 77 2.92 -5.81 -10.56
CA GLU A 77 3.66 -5.03 -11.57
C GLU A 77 3.74 -3.54 -11.17
N LEU A 78 2.63 -2.98 -10.66
CA LEU A 78 2.58 -1.62 -10.12
C LEU A 78 3.54 -1.43 -8.93
N ALA A 79 3.56 -2.38 -8.00
CA ALA A 79 4.47 -2.35 -6.86
C ALA A 79 5.96 -2.47 -7.27
N GLY A 80 6.23 -3.09 -8.41
CA GLY A 80 7.56 -3.21 -9.02
C GLY A 80 7.91 -2.08 -9.99
N ASP A 81 7.19 -0.95 -9.96
CA ASP A 81 7.37 0.23 -10.83
C ASP A 81 7.21 -0.04 -12.34
N LYS A 82 6.59 -1.18 -12.70
CA LYS A 82 6.32 -1.58 -14.09
C LYS A 82 4.98 -0.99 -14.57
N TYR A 83 4.87 0.33 -14.58
CA TYR A 83 3.59 1.04 -14.79
C TYR A 83 2.90 0.74 -16.11
N ALA A 84 3.67 0.56 -17.20
CA ALA A 84 3.11 0.24 -18.51
C ALA A 84 2.52 -1.18 -18.55
N ASP A 85 3.23 -2.17 -17.94
CA ASP A 85 2.76 -3.55 -17.85
C ASP A 85 1.52 -3.61 -16.95
N ALA A 86 1.56 -2.97 -15.79
CA ALA A 86 0.43 -2.89 -14.86
C ALA A 86 -0.83 -2.32 -15.53
N THR A 87 -0.68 -1.24 -16.32
CA THR A 87 -1.80 -0.65 -17.07
C THR A 87 -2.42 -1.67 -18.02
N ALA A 88 -1.61 -2.35 -18.83
CA ALA A 88 -2.09 -3.36 -19.77
C ALA A 88 -2.72 -4.57 -19.06
N THR A 89 -2.20 -4.93 -17.89
CA THR A 89 -2.72 -6.04 -17.08
C THR A 89 -4.06 -5.66 -16.43
N PHE A 90 -4.24 -4.43 -15.94
CA PHE A 90 -5.53 -3.98 -15.41
C PHE A 90 -6.60 -3.85 -16.52
N GLU A 91 -6.22 -3.51 -17.75
CA GLU A 91 -7.14 -3.54 -18.91
C GLU A 91 -7.63 -4.98 -19.19
N LYS A 92 -6.72 -5.99 -19.10
CA LYS A 92 -7.10 -7.40 -19.22
C LYS A 92 -8.00 -7.84 -18.07
N ALA A 93 -7.71 -7.43 -16.83
CA ALA A 93 -8.56 -7.73 -15.68
C ALA A 93 -9.96 -7.14 -15.84
N ALA A 94 -10.07 -5.91 -16.33
CA ALA A 94 -11.36 -5.27 -16.62
C ALA A 94 -12.13 -6.00 -17.75
N ALA A 95 -11.43 -6.53 -18.75
CA ALA A 95 -12.05 -7.30 -19.84
C ALA A 95 -12.49 -8.72 -19.39
N ALA A 96 -11.95 -9.25 -18.30
CA ALA A 96 -12.29 -10.55 -17.75
C ALA A 96 -13.54 -10.54 -16.83
N THR A 97 -14.22 -9.40 -16.70
CA THR A 97 -15.44 -9.25 -15.91
C THR A 97 -16.48 -8.42 -16.66
N GLU A 98 -17.75 -8.74 -16.50
CA GLU A 98 -18.87 -7.95 -17.04
C GLU A 98 -19.24 -6.76 -16.13
N ASN A 99 -18.80 -6.77 -14.89
CA ASN A 99 -19.13 -5.78 -13.88
C ASN A 99 -17.93 -4.90 -13.56
N GLU A 100 -18.18 -3.63 -13.29
CA GLU A 100 -17.17 -2.71 -12.77
C GLU A 100 -16.70 -3.19 -11.38
N GLN A 101 -15.38 -3.33 -11.21
CA GLN A 101 -14.76 -3.81 -9.98
C GLN A 101 -14.05 -2.67 -9.27
N ALA A 102 -14.35 -2.51 -7.97
CA ALA A 102 -13.79 -1.44 -7.14
C ALA A 102 -12.25 -1.53 -7.06
N GLU A 103 -11.71 -2.74 -6.97
CA GLU A 103 -10.28 -3.00 -6.87
C GLU A 103 -9.54 -2.63 -8.17
N ILE A 104 -10.12 -2.91 -9.34
CA ILE A 104 -9.55 -2.51 -10.63
C ILE A 104 -9.56 -0.99 -10.78
N ASN A 105 -10.67 -0.34 -10.39
CA ASN A 105 -10.76 1.12 -10.40
C ASN A 105 -9.73 1.74 -9.46
N PHE A 106 -9.56 1.19 -8.26
CA PHE A 106 -8.57 1.63 -7.29
C PHE A 106 -7.15 1.57 -7.87
N ASN A 107 -6.75 0.44 -8.44
CA ASN A 107 -5.43 0.27 -9.02
C ASN A 107 -5.18 1.20 -10.22
N ASN A 108 -6.18 1.38 -11.10
CA ASN A 108 -6.11 2.36 -12.18
C ASN A 108 -6.06 3.81 -11.67
N ALA A 109 -6.67 4.10 -10.52
CA ALA A 109 -6.53 5.41 -9.88
C ALA A 109 -5.10 5.68 -9.42
N LEU A 110 -4.41 4.67 -8.85
CA LEU A 110 -3.00 4.80 -8.48
C LEU A 110 -2.11 5.08 -9.71
N ILE A 111 -2.33 4.39 -10.83
CA ILE A 111 -1.66 4.69 -12.10
C ILE A 111 -1.95 6.13 -12.56
N SER A 112 -3.20 6.58 -12.45
CA SER A 112 -3.56 7.96 -12.81
C SER A 112 -2.87 8.99 -11.93
N MET A 113 -2.72 8.72 -10.62
CA MET A 113 -1.97 9.60 -9.70
C MET A 113 -0.48 9.65 -10.07
N ILE A 114 0.15 8.52 -10.41
CA ILE A 114 1.54 8.45 -10.86
C ILE A 114 1.73 9.29 -12.13
N ASN A 115 0.78 9.24 -13.06
CA ASN A 115 0.78 10.03 -14.28
C ASN A 115 0.33 11.49 -14.08
N SER A 116 0.09 11.91 -12.83
CA SER A 116 -0.40 13.25 -12.47
C SER A 116 -1.78 13.61 -13.06
N ASP A 117 -2.56 12.61 -13.50
CA ASP A 117 -3.96 12.78 -13.92
C ASP A 117 -4.89 12.73 -12.70
N ASN A 118 -4.87 13.81 -11.92
CA ASN A 118 -5.64 13.93 -10.69
C ASN A 118 -7.15 13.86 -10.93
N ALA A 119 -7.65 14.31 -12.09
CA ALA A 119 -9.07 14.27 -12.42
C ALA A 119 -9.55 12.83 -12.64
N LYS A 120 -8.78 12.05 -13.38
CA LYS A 120 -9.06 10.63 -13.61
C LYS A 120 -8.92 9.82 -12.34
N ALA A 121 -7.89 10.10 -11.52
CA ALA A 121 -7.70 9.47 -10.22
C ALA A 121 -8.92 9.69 -9.30
N GLU A 122 -9.43 10.92 -9.23
CA GLU A 122 -10.61 11.26 -8.41
C GLU A 122 -11.87 10.52 -8.87
N GLU A 123 -12.12 10.45 -10.20
CA GLU A 123 -13.23 9.68 -10.76
C GLU A 123 -13.16 8.21 -10.35
N LEU A 124 -11.98 7.60 -10.52
CA LEU A 124 -11.77 6.17 -10.26
C LEU A 124 -11.81 5.84 -8.77
N LEU A 125 -11.24 6.68 -7.88
CA LEU A 125 -11.37 6.51 -6.43
C LEU A 125 -12.83 6.63 -5.98
N GLY A 126 -13.63 7.48 -6.64
CA GLY A 126 -15.08 7.56 -6.40
C GLY A 126 -15.84 6.25 -6.69
N LYS A 127 -15.28 5.38 -7.53
CA LYS A 127 -15.81 4.07 -7.91
C LYS A 127 -15.19 2.90 -7.11
N SER A 128 -14.29 3.19 -6.19
CA SER A 128 -13.49 2.21 -5.44
C SER A 128 -14.04 1.95 -4.01
N ALA A 129 -15.33 2.14 -3.81
CA ALA A 129 -15.96 1.94 -2.49
C ALA A 129 -15.75 0.51 -1.99
N GLY A 130 -15.34 0.37 -0.72
CA GLY A 130 -15.08 -0.93 -0.09
C GLY A 130 -13.61 -1.38 -0.12
N VAL A 131 -12.75 -0.74 -0.93
CA VAL A 131 -11.31 -1.01 -0.90
C VAL A 131 -10.72 -0.44 0.38
N ALA A 132 -9.99 -1.28 1.13
CA ALA A 132 -9.49 -0.92 2.46
C ALA A 132 -8.53 0.29 2.45
N GLN A 133 -7.74 0.45 1.40
CA GLN A 133 -6.75 1.51 1.23
C GLN A 133 -7.33 2.80 0.62
N LEU A 134 -8.66 2.87 0.37
CA LEU A 134 -9.30 3.99 -0.32
C LEU A 134 -9.00 5.34 0.35
N GLY A 135 -9.13 5.41 1.68
CA GLY A 135 -8.87 6.66 2.43
C GLY A 135 -7.42 7.12 2.32
N GLU A 136 -6.47 6.18 2.31
CA GLU A 136 -5.05 6.50 2.13
C GLU A 136 -4.79 7.09 0.74
N ALA A 137 -5.34 6.50 -0.32
CA ALA A 137 -5.19 7.00 -1.68
C ALA A 137 -5.89 8.38 -1.88
N GLN A 138 -7.09 8.54 -1.33
CA GLN A 138 -7.81 9.83 -1.36
C GLN A 138 -7.04 10.92 -0.61
N GLY A 139 -6.47 10.59 0.55
CA GLY A 139 -5.63 11.49 1.32
C GLY A 139 -4.39 11.94 0.55
N VAL A 140 -3.68 11.02 -0.12
CA VAL A 140 -2.54 11.35 -0.98
C VAL A 140 -2.97 12.25 -2.15
N LEU A 141 -4.06 11.92 -2.84
CA LEU A 141 -4.61 12.74 -3.92
C LEU A 141 -4.94 14.16 -3.42
N ASN A 142 -5.56 14.28 -2.24
CA ASN A 142 -5.90 15.59 -1.67
C ASN A 142 -4.67 16.38 -1.21
N ILE A 143 -3.57 15.73 -0.78
CA ILE A 143 -2.28 16.40 -0.57
C ILE A 143 -1.79 17.02 -1.88
N THR A 144 -1.76 16.26 -2.99
CA THR A 144 -1.28 16.77 -4.28
C THR A 144 -2.13 17.90 -4.85
N LYS A 145 -3.43 17.91 -4.53
CA LYS A 145 -4.36 19.00 -4.89
C LYS A 145 -4.29 20.21 -3.96
N GLY A 146 -3.51 20.17 -2.87
CA GLY A 146 -3.46 21.21 -1.85
C GLY A 146 -4.66 21.26 -0.89
N ASN A 147 -5.51 20.25 -0.91
CA ASN A 147 -6.71 20.12 -0.07
C ASN A 147 -6.36 19.48 1.28
N TYR A 148 -5.45 20.06 2.03
CA TYR A 148 -4.85 19.45 3.22
C TYR A 148 -5.87 19.10 4.31
N ALA A 149 -6.89 19.92 4.54
CA ALA A 149 -7.93 19.62 5.52
C ALA A 149 -8.75 18.37 5.12
N GLN A 150 -9.04 18.20 3.82
CA GLN A 150 -9.71 17.01 3.32
C GLN A 150 -8.78 15.78 3.42
N ALA A 151 -7.50 15.93 3.08
CA ALA A 151 -6.50 14.87 3.24
C ALA A 151 -6.45 14.35 4.68
N VAL A 152 -6.44 15.23 5.67
CA VAL A 152 -6.50 14.85 7.10
C VAL A 152 -7.75 14.04 7.42
N SER A 153 -8.89 14.41 6.84
CA SER A 153 -10.15 13.67 7.02
C SER A 153 -10.09 12.28 6.40
N ASP A 154 -9.52 12.17 5.18
CA ASP A 154 -9.45 10.92 4.42
C ASP A 154 -8.50 9.91 5.08
N PHE A 155 -7.34 10.37 5.60
CA PHE A 155 -6.42 9.53 6.37
C PHE A 155 -7.02 9.05 7.69
N GLY A 156 -7.96 9.78 8.28
CA GLY A 156 -8.63 9.40 9.52
C GLY A 156 -7.65 9.09 10.66
N ALA A 157 -7.65 7.82 11.12
CA ALA A 157 -6.77 7.35 12.19
C ALA A 157 -5.47 6.69 11.68
N SER A 158 -5.13 6.83 10.39
CA SER A 158 -3.89 6.28 9.82
C SER A 158 -2.66 6.80 10.55
N THR A 159 -1.69 5.90 10.78
CA THR A 159 -0.37 6.21 11.34
C THR A 159 0.73 6.13 10.28
N SER A 160 0.42 6.61 9.06
CA SER A 160 1.37 6.65 7.94
C SER A 160 2.16 7.96 7.89
N ASN A 161 3.28 7.95 7.15
CA ASN A 161 4.02 9.18 6.85
C ASN A 161 3.15 10.20 6.10
N ASN A 162 2.26 9.74 5.23
CA ASN A 162 1.37 10.62 4.47
C ASN A 162 0.33 11.28 5.38
N ALA A 163 -0.22 10.53 6.36
CA ALA A 163 -1.11 11.11 7.36
C ALA A 163 -0.41 12.18 8.21
N ALA A 164 0.84 11.93 8.63
CA ALA A 164 1.64 12.93 9.34
C ALA A 164 1.91 14.16 8.47
N LEU A 165 2.25 13.96 7.19
CA LEU A 165 2.47 15.06 6.23
C LEU A 165 1.20 15.90 6.04
N ALA A 166 0.03 15.27 5.92
CA ALA A 166 -1.24 15.99 5.81
C ALA A 166 -1.51 16.88 7.03
N GLN A 167 -1.26 16.35 8.24
CA GLN A 167 -1.37 17.15 9.48
C GLN A 167 -0.38 18.32 9.48
N LEU A 168 0.86 18.08 9.07
CA LEU A 168 1.91 19.09 9.02
C LEU A 168 1.56 20.22 8.04
N LEU A 169 1.07 19.87 6.85
CA LEU A 169 0.63 20.82 5.81
C LEU A 169 -0.64 21.58 6.21
N SER A 170 -1.48 20.97 7.06
CA SER A 170 -2.63 21.63 7.69
C SER A 170 -2.28 22.53 8.88
N GLY A 171 -0.98 22.65 9.23
CA GLY A 171 -0.52 23.44 10.37
C GLY A 171 -0.62 22.74 11.74
N ASN A 172 -0.96 21.47 11.77
CA ASN A 172 -1.13 20.69 13.00
C ASN A 172 0.18 19.96 13.38
N THR A 173 1.24 20.72 13.65
CA THR A 173 2.59 20.17 13.89
C THR A 173 2.65 19.14 15.01
N ASP A 174 1.97 19.40 16.14
CA ASP A 174 1.96 18.47 17.29
C ASP A 174 1.30 17.11 16.95
N LYS A 175 0.22 17.15 16.15
CA LYS A 175 -0.43 15.92 15.68
C LYS A 175 0.45 15.16 14.71
N ALA A 176 1.15 15.86 13.80
CA ALA A 176 2.10 15.25 12.90
C ALA A 176 3.22 14.55 13.66
N ALA A 177 3.81 15.20 14.66
CA ALA A 177 4.83 14.62 15.54
C ALA A 177 4.32 13.37 16.26
N SER A 178 3.12 13.43 16.84
CA SER A 178 2.48 12.29 17.51
C SER A 178 2.25 11.09 16.57
N ILE A 179 1.82 11.32 15.32
CA ILE A 179 1.67 10.25 14.33
C ILE A 179 3.04 9.61 14.05
N ILE A 180 4.09 10.42 13.80
CA ILE A 180 5.43 9.90 13.54
C ILE A 180 5.95 9.09 14.74
N GLU A 181 5.72 9.51 15.96
CA GLU A 181 6.12 8.76 17.17
C GLU A 181 5.53 7.35 17.18
N ASN A 182 4.28 7.19 16.73
CA ASN A 182 3.55 5.92 16.71
C ASN A 182 3.88 5.02 15.50
N ILE A 183 4.68 5.45 14.53
CA ILE A 183 5.15 4.58 13.44
C ILE A 183 6.14 3.56 14.01
N ALA A 184 5.82 2.28 13.90
CA ALA A 184 6.66 1.20 14.44
C ALA A 184 8.01 1.08 13.72
N ASN A 185 7.98 1.10 12.37
CA ASN A 185 9.18 0.98 11.53
C ASN A 185 9.42 2.30 10.81
N LYS A 186 10.16 3.20 11.45
CA LYS A 186 10.49 4.50 10.89
C LYS A 186 11.53 4.38 9.76
N ASN A 187 11.28 5.04 8.65
CA ASN A 187 12.20 5.18 7.51
C ASN A 187 12.71 6.63 7.38
N ALA A 188 13.52 6.91 6.37
CA ALA A 188 14.06 8.24 6.13
C ALA A 188 12.97 9.32 6.06
N LYS A 189 11.83 9.05 5.41
CA LYS A 189 10.70 10.00 5.33
C LYS A 189 10.11 10.31 6.71
N SER A 190 10.01 9.30 7.59
CA SER A 190 9.52 9.50 8.97
C SER A 190 10.41 10.47 9.73
N TYR A 191 11.73 10.26 9.66
CA TYR A 191 12.69 11.15 10.33
C TYR A 191 12.76 12.53 9.69
N TYR A 192 12.55 12.65 8.37
CA TYR A 192 12.49 13.95 7.70
C TYR A 192 11.28 14.77 8.20
N ILE A 193 10.10 14.15 8.28
CA ILE A 193 8.90 14.81 8.83
C ILE A 193 9.11 15.17 10.30
N ALA A 194 9.73 14.28 11.10
CA ALA A 194 10.06 14.57 12.49
C ALA A 194 11.02 15.77 12.60
N ALA A 195 12.00 15.90 11.71
CA ALA A 195 12.90 17.05 11.66
C ALA A 195 12.16 18.36 11.35
N ILE A 196 11.18 18.34 10.43
CA ILE A 196 10.33 19.50 10.15
C ILE A 196 9.49 19.86 11.39
N CYS A 197 8.90 18.87 12.07
CA CYS A 197 8.14 19.11 13.31
C CYS A 197 9.03 19.78 14.36
N ALA A 198 10.25 19.28 14.57
CA ALA A 198 11.24 19.86 15.49
C ALA A 198 11.64 21.30 15.10
N ALA A 199 11.87 21.54 13.80
CA ALA A 199 12.19 22.86 13.28
C ALA A 199 11.08 23.88 13.56
N ARG A 200 9.82 23.51 13.32
CA ARG A 200 8.66 24.37 13.60
C ARG A 200 8.44 24.59 15.09
N ALA A 201 8.82 23.62 15.93
CA ALA A 201 8.84 23.76 17.39
C ALA A 201 10.03 24.56 17.92
N GLY A 202 11.04 24.89 17.10
CA GLY A 202 12.26 25.58 17.50
C GLY A 202 13.28 24.66 18.21
N ASP A 203 13.13 23.36 18.15
CA ASP A 203 14.01 22.35 18.73
C ASP A 203 15.20 22.06 17.81
N ALA A 204 16.29 22.80 17.97
CA ALA A 204 17.51 22.62 17.17
C ALA A 204 18.17 21.25 17.38
N ALA A 205 18.11 20.70 18.61
CA ALA A 205 18.66 19.38 18.91
C ALA A 205 17.87 18.27 18.21
N GLY A 206 16.54 18.38 18.21
CA GLY A 206 15.65 17.49 17.50
C GLY A 206 15.85 17.54 15.97
N VAL A 207 16.06 18.72 15.40
CA VAL A 207 16.40 18.87 13.97
C VAL A 207 17.69 18.11 13.65
N THR A 208 18.77 18.37 14.39
CA THR A 208 20.07 17.73 14.15
C THR A 208 20.00 16.22 14.29
N ALA A 209 19.35 15.71 15.35
CA ALA A 209 19.22 14.27 15.59
C ALA A 209 18.42 13.56 14.49
N ASN A 210 17.29 14.14 14.06
CA ASN A 210 16.47 13.53 13.02
C ASN A 210 17.13 13.59 11.65
N LEU A 211 17.77 14.70 11.27
CA LEU A 211 18.51 14.80 10.01
C LEU A 211 19.71 13.86 9.96
N ALA A 212 20.38 13.58 11.10
CA ALA A 212 21.40 12.55 11.17
C ALA A 212 20.84 11.15 10.83
N LYS A 213 19.62 10.83 11.31
CA LYS A 213 18.94 9.59 10.94
C LYS A 213 18.50 9.55 9.47
N VAL A 214 18.06 10.67 8.93
CA VAL A 214 17.79 10.76 7.47
C VAL A 214 19.05 10.43 6.68
N LYS A 215 20.20 11.01 7.05
CA LYS A 215 21.49 10.78 6.35
C LYS A 215 21.94 9.31 6.45
N GLU A 216 21.72 8.66 7.59
CA GLU A 216 22.03 7.25 7.79
C GLU A 216 21.22 6.33 6.87
N LEU A 217 19.93 6.67 6.62
CA LEU A 217 18.98 5.85 5.91
C LEU A 217 18.84 6.21 4.42
N ASP A 218 19.04 7.48 4.05
CA ASP A 218 18.89 8.00 2.69
C ASP A 218 19.75 9.29 2.53
N GLU A 219 20.93 9.12 1.90
CA GLU A 219 21.86 10.23 1.69
C GLU A 219 21.33 11.30 0.73
N GLU A 220 20.56 10.89 -0.29
CA GLU A 220 19.98 11.84 -1.27
C GLU A 220 18.90 12.71 -0.63
N MET A 221 18.05 12.12 0.21
CA MET A 221 17.07 12.87 0.99
C MET A 221 17.75 13.83 1.98
N ALA A 222 18.88 13.43 2.58
CA ALA A 222 19.66 14.31 3.45
C ALA A 222 20.26 15.51 2.67
N LYS A 223 20.71 15.32 1.44
CA LYS A 223 21.16 16.43 0.57
C LYS A 223 20.02 17.41 0.27
N SER A 224 18.81 16.90 0.04
CA SER A 224 17.62 17.73 -0.17
C SER A 224 17.31 18.62 1.03
N ALA A 225 17.57 18.14 2.26
CA ALA A 225 17.38 18.92 3.49
C ALA A 225 18.26 20.18 3.56
N LEU A 226 19.44 20.19 2.90
CA LEU A 226 20.34 21.35 2.90
C LEU A 226 19.75 22.57 2.19
N THR A 227 18.79 22.37 1.32
CA THR A 227 18.11 23.44 0.56
C THR A 227 16.66 23.66 1.00
N ASP A 228 16.18 22.87 1.95
CA ASP A 228 14.83 23.02 2.48
C ASP A 228 14.74 24.23 3.42
N LEU A 229 13.79 25.12 3.13
CA LEU A 229 13.57 26.33 3.90
C LEU A 229 13.17 26.08 5.36
N GLU A 230 12.57 24.94 5.66
CA GLU A 230 12.22 24.55 7.04
C GLU A 230 13.47 24.46 7.94
N PHE A 231 14.63 24.11 7.36
CA PHE A 231 15.90 23.94 8.09
C PHE A 231 16.86 25.13 7.96
N ALA A 232 16.60 26.11 7.09
CA ALA A 232 17.54 27.20 6.79
C ALA A 232 18.08 27.91 8.03
N LYS A 233 17.22 28.12 9.06
CA LYS A 233 17.60 28.78 10.31
C LYS A 233 18.57 27.95 11.15
N PHE A 234 18.48 26.64 11.09
CA PHE A 234 19.25 25.70 11.91
C PHE A 234 20.60 25.37 11.24
N LEU A 235 20.62 25.22 9.91
CA LEU A 235 21.81 24.90 9.14
C LEU A 235 22.74 26.09 9.03
N ALA A 236 22.24 27.35 8.98
CA ALA A 236 23.05 28.55 8.97
C ALA A 236 23.85 28.76 10.28
N ALA A 237 23.37 28.20 11.39
CA ALA A 237 24.06 28.30 12.68
C ALA A 237 25.32 27.41 12.75
N GLU A 238 25.41 26.33 11.97
CA GLU A 238 26.60 25.45 11.91
C GLU A 238 27.73 26.04 11.06
N VAL A 239 27.44 27.03 10.21
CA VAL A 239 28.43 27.66 9.30
C VAL A 239 28.99 28.98 9.87
N ALA A 240 28.46 29.47 11.00
CA ALA A 240 28.98 30.67 11.61
C ALA A 240 30.36 30.39 12.25
N PRO A 241 31.44 31.05 11.84
CA PRO A 241 32.76 30.92 12.50
C PRO A 241 32.63 31.38 13.95
N VAL A 242 33.11 30.56 14.88
CA VAL A 242 33.30 30.93 16.28
C VAL A 242 34.27 32.16 16.28
N GLN A 243 33.73 33.30 16.64
CA GLN A 243 34.53 34.50 16.87
C GLN A 243 35.20 34.46 18.25
#